data_33f61127cabdc7b51882e52971d9ce28
#
_entry.id   33f61127cabdc7b51882e52971d9ce28
#
_cell.length_a   1.000
_cell.length_b   1.000
_cell.length_c   1.000
_cell.angle_alpha   90.00
_cell.angle_beta   90.00
_cell.angle_gamma   90.00
#
_symmetry.space_group_name_H-M   'P 1'
#
loop_
_entity.id
_entity.type
_entity.pdbx_description
1 polymer ?
#
loop_
_entity_poly.entity_id
_entity_poly.type
_entity_poly.pdbx_seq_one_letter_code
_entity_poly.pdbx_strand_id
1 'polypeptide(L)'
;LAQRYKEEIVKEIPEVDAILGTNSYEDIVNAVHQSLEGKHYENFKTLEGLPTLHTKRSVTTGGHFAYLKIAEGCNKRCTYCIIPYIRGNYRSVPMEDLIEQAKELVAAGAKELILVAQETTLYGVDLYGEKSLHRLLDELNKIEDLFWIRIMYCYPEEIYEGLIDAMIRN
;
A
#
# COMPACT_ATOMS: atom_id res chain seq x y z
N LEU A 1 -0.27 -9.97 -11.25
CA LEU A 1 -0.19 -11.07 -12.22
C LEU A 1 1.26 -11.54 -12.40
N ALA A 2 2.21 -10.66 -12.69
CA ALA A 2 3.62 -10.99 -12.91
C ALA A 2 4.21 -11.90 -11.80
N GLN A 3 3.94 -11.60 -10.53
CA GLN A 3 4.42 -12.39 -9.39
C GLN A 3 4.00 -13.88 -9.45
N ARG A 4 2.84 -14.18 -10.04
CA ARG A 4 2.29 -15.54 -10.08
C ARG A 4 2.60 -16.29 -11.39
N TYR A 5 2.58 -15.56 -12.50
CA TYR A 5 2.61 -16.14 -13.84
C TYR A 5 3.90 -15.78 -14.60
N LYS A 6 5.01 -15.57 -13.87
CA LYS A 6 6.27 -15.09 -14.46
C LYS A 6 6.75 -15.97 -15.62
N GLU A 7 6.73 -17.29 -15.44
CA GLU A 7 7.23 -18.25 -16.43
C GLU A 7 6.32 -18.31 -17.67
N GLU A 8 5.00 -18.27 -17.44
CA GLU A 8 4.02 -18.23 -18.52
C GLU A 8 4.11 -16.92 -19.31
N ILE A 9 4.34 -15.77 -18.64
CA ILE A 9 4.49 -14.48 -19.32
C ILE A 9 5.69 -14.50 -20.24
N VAL A 10 6.86 -14.95 -19.76
CA VAL A 10 8.09 -15.05 -20.58
C VAL A 10 7.86 -15.96 -21.79
N LYS A 11 7.14 -17.06 -21.61
CA LYS A 11 6.90 -18.04 -22.65
C LYS A 11 5.86 -17.58 -23.68
N GLU A 12 4.74 -17.00 -23.21
CA GLU A 12 3.58 -16.70 -24.04
C GLU A 12 3.64 -15.28 -24.64
N ILE A 13 4.46 -14.39 -24.08
CA ILE A 13 4.60 -12.99 -24.49
C ILE A 13 6.09 -12.64 -24.62
N PRO A 14 6.79 -13.20 -25.65
CA PRO A 14 8.23 -13.01 -25.81
C PRO A 14 8.64 -11.54 -26.11
N GLU A 15 7.69 -10.68 -26.44
CA GLU A 15 7.90 -9.25 -26.68
C GLU A 15 8.11 -8.43 -25.39
N VAL A 16 7.92 -9.05 -24.20
CA VAL A 16 8.13 -8.38 -22.92
C VAL A 16 9.63 -8.32 -22.62
N ASP A 17 10.18 -7.12 -22.53
CA ASP A 17 11.61 -6.90 -22.27
C ASP A 17 11.99 -7.07 -20.78
N ALA A 18 11.07 -6.72 -19.85
CA ALA A 18 11.31 -6.83 -18.42
C ALA A 18 10.08 -7.21 -17.62
N ILE A 19 10.27 -7.97 -16.54
CA ILE A 19 9.20 -8.39 -15.63
C ILE A 19 9.60 -8.12 -14.18
N LEU A 20 8.78 -7.33 -13.47
CA LEU A 20 9.00 -7.03 -12.06
C LEU A 20 7.87 -7.63 -11.20
N GLY A 21 8.25 -8.25 -10.09
CA GLY A 21 7.33 -8.76 -9.09
C GLY A 21 6.65 -7.66 -8.27
N THR A 22 5.67 -8.06 -7.48
CA THR A 22 4.83 -7.15 -6.67
C THR A 22 5.66 -6.26 -5.72
N ASN A 23 6.73 -6.78 -5.13
CA ASN A 23 7.62 -6.04 -4.21
C ASN A 23 8.93 -5.57 -4.87
N SER A 24 9.03 -5.61 -6.22
CA SER A 24 10.25 -5.27 -6.94
C SER A 24 10.11 -4.02 -7.81
N TYR A 25 9.01 -3.29 -7.74
CA TYR A 25 8.75 -2.13 -8.60
C TYR A 25 9.72 -0.97 -8.39
N GLU A 26 10.40 -0.89 -7.25
CA GLU A 26 11.47 0.10 -7.01
C GLU A 26 12.66 -0.07 -7.94
N ASP A 27 12.82 -1.27 -8.51
CA ASP A 27 13.88 -1.61 -9.45
C ASP A 27 13.56 -1.25 -10.92
N ILE A 28 12.47 -0.53 -11.14
CA ILE A 28 11.97 -0.18 -12.49
C ILE A 28 13.01 0.58 -13.33
N VAL A 29 13.79 1.45 -12.72
CA VAL A 29 14.81 2.24 -13.44
C VAL A 29 15.89 1.30 -13.98
N ASN A 30 16.36 0.35 -13.17
CA ASN A 30 17.34 -0.64 -13.61
C ASN A 30 16.75 -1.54 -14.71
N ALA A 31 15.50 -2.00 -14.54
CA ALA A 31 14.80 -2.78 -15.55
C ALA A 31 14.76 -2.07 -16.91
N VAL A 32 14.40 -0.78 -16.91
CA VAL A 32 14.39 0.04 -18.14
C VAL A 32 15.78 0.15 -18.75
N HIS A 33 16.82 0.38 -17.96
CA HIS A 33 18.19 0.46 -18.48
C HIS A 33 18.63 -0.86 -19.12
N GLN A 34 18.36 -2.00 -18.49
CA GLN A 34 18.70 -3.31 -19.05
C GLN A 34 17.93 -3.58 -20.36
N SER A 35 16.65 -3.22 -20.42
CA SER A 35 15.84 -3.36 -21.65
C SER A 35 16.35 -2.48 -22.79
N LEU A 36 16.79 -1.25 -22.51
CA LEU A 36 17.39 -0.35 -23.50
C LEU A 36 18.73 -0.88 -24.05
N GLU A 37 19.43 -1.71 -23.28
CA GLU A 37 20.63 -2.43 -23.73
C GLU A 37 20.31 -3.74 -24.49
N GLY A 38 19.02 -4.02 -24.73
CA GLY A 38 18.56 -5.23 -25.41
C GLY A 38 18.65 -6.51 -24.55
N LYS A 39 18.68 -6.36 -23.22
CA LYS A 39 18.73 -7.48 -22.27
C LYS A 39 17.33 -7.71 -21.67
N HIS A 40 16.93 -8.97 -21.59
CA HIS A 40 15.76 -9.34 -20.80
C HIS A 40 16.08 -9.23 -19.31
N TYR A 41 15.15 -8.64 -18.52
CA TYR A 41 15.36 -8.41 -17.10
C TYR A 41 14.20 -8.92 -16.24
N GLU A 42 14.54 -9.65 -15.18
CA GLU A 42 13.55 -10.14 -14.21
C GLU A 42 14.01 -9.87 -12.78
N ASN A 43 13.07 -9.37 -11.94
CA ASN A 43 13.29 -9.26 -10.50
C ASN A 43 12.01 -9.57 -9.71
N PHE A 44 12.09 -10.61 -8.86
CA PHE A 44 10.97 -11.09 -8.02
C PHE A 44 11.43 -11.21 -6.57
N LYS A 45 11.14 -10.20 -5.76
CA LYS A 45 11.33 -10.26 -4.31
C LYS A 45 10.22 -11.10 -3.65
N THR A 46 10.48 -11.57 -2.44
CA THR A 46 9.47 -12.28 -1.63
C THR A 46 8.28 -11.37 -1.30
N LEU A 47 7.12 -11.98 -1.05
CA LEU A 47 5.92 -11.25 -0.65
C LEU A 47 5.85 -10.99 0.87
N GLU A 48 6.90 -11.33 1.63
CA GLU A 48 6.92 -11.20 3.09
C GLU A 48 7.28 -9.80 3.59
N GLY A 49 8.03 -9.04 2.78
CA GLY A 49 8.42 -7.67 3.11
C GLY A 49 7.41 -6.61 2.66
N LEU A 50 7.51 -5.43 3.24
CA LEU A 50 6.90 -4.22 2.70
C LEU A 50 7.79 -3.68 1.57
N PRO A 51 7.21 -3.05 0.54
CA PRO A 51 8.00 -2.27 -0.41
C PRO A 51 8.68 -1.08 0.29
N THR A 52 9.75 -0.55 -0.31
CA THR A 52 10.48 0.60 0.26
C THR A 52 9.54 1.78 0.50
N LEU A 53 9.50 2.24 1.75
CA LEU A 53 8.52 3.24 2.21
C LEU A 53 8.99 4.67 1.94
N HIS A 54 10.31 4.92 1.92
CA HIS A 54 10.91 6.25 1.82
C HIS A 54 11.39 6.57 0.39
N THR A 55 10.46 6.63 -0.54
CA THR A 55 10.73 7.10 -1.91
C THR A 55 10.05 8.45 -2.15
N LYS A 56 10.74 9.38 -2.82
CA LYS A 56 10.10 10.63 -3.26
C LYS A 56 8.88 10.30 -4.12
N ARG A 57 7.73 10.79 -3.70
CA ARG A 57 6.47 10.56 -4.40
C ARG A 57 6.15 11.73 -5.32
N SER A 58 5.84 11.44 -6.58
CA SER A 58 5.22 12.41 -7.47
C SER A 58 3.70 12.33 -7.29
N VAL A 59 3.10 13.35 -6.69
CA VAL A 59 1.65 13.41 -6.48
C VAL A 59 1.00 13.99 -7.75
N THR A 60 0.29 13.12 -8.46
CA THR A 60 -0.41 13.48 -9.73
C THR A 60 -1.91 13.68 -9.54
N THR A 61 -2.42 13.51 -8.31
CA THR A 61 -3.82 13.70 -7.94
C THR A 61 -4.08 15.19 -7.68
N GLY A 62 -4.78 15.87 -8.52
CA GLY A 62 -5.36 17.25 -8.40
C GLY A 62 -4.86 18.24 -7.34
N GLY A 63 -3.82 17.93 -6.57
CA GLY A 63 -3.15 18.78 -5.57
C GLY A 63 -3.85 18.88 -4.19
N HIS A 64 -5.11 18.50 -4.05
CA HIS A 64 -5.87 18.66 -2.80
C HIS A 64 -6.08 17.34 -2.05
N PHE A 65 -5.88 16.20 -2.67
CA PHE A 65 -5.94 14.90 -2.00
C PHE A 65 -4.78 13.98 -2.39
N ALA A 66 -4.46 13.04 -1.52
CA ALA A 66 -3.45 12.01 -1.77
C ALA A 66 -3.85 10.67 -1.17
N TYR A 67 -3.38 9.58 -1.79
CA TYR A 67 -3.55 8.24 -1.23
C TYR A 67 -2.42 7.90 -0.26
N LEU A 68 -2.78 7.39 0.91
CA LEU A 68 -1.85 6.85 1.90
C LEU A 68 -2.10 5.36 2.06
N LYS A 69 -1.18 4.54 1.60
CA LYS A 69 -1.28 3.08 1.69
C LYS A 69 -0.81 2.62 3.06
N ILE A 70 -1.73 2.10 3.88
CA ILE A 70 -1.47 1.75 5.28
C ILE A 70 -1.10 0.28 5.51
N ALA A 71 -1.40 -0.59 4.56
CA ALA A 71 -1.05 -2.01 4.62
C ALA A 71 -0.98 -2.65 3.23
N GLU A 72 -0.38 -3.83 3.15
CA GLU A 72 -0.24 -4.66 1.95
C GLU A 72 -0.67 -6.09 2.24
N GLY A 73 -1.26 -6.76 1.24
CA GLY A 73 -1.70 -8.15 1.35
C GLY A 73 -3.02 -8.31 2.10
N CYS A 74 -3.52 -9.55 2.19
CA CYS A 74 -4.78 -9.85 2.86
C CYS A 74 -4.85 -11.31 3.29
N ASN A 75 -5.33 -11.57 4.53
CA ASN A 75 -5.50 -12.91 5.09
C ASN A 75 -6.94 -13.46 5.01
N LYS A 76 -7.90 -12.71 4.47
CA LYS A 76 -9.33 -13.07 4.43
C LYS A 76 -9.62 -14.34 3.61
N ARG A 77 -8.87 -14.58 2.52
CA ARG A 77 -9.01 -15.76 1.66
C ARG A 77 -10.45 -15.98 1.18
N CYS A 78 -11.17 -14.91 0.82
CA CYS A 78 -12.49 -15.01 0.22
C CYS A 78 -12.45 -15.91 -1.03
N THR A 79 -13.47 -16.72 -1.24
CA THR A 79 -13.49 -17.81 -2.24
C THR A 79 -13.18 -17.37 -3.67
N TYR A 80 -13.53 -16.15 -4.04
CA TYR A 80 -13.31 -15.55 -5.38
C TYR A 80 -12.03 -14.71 -5.46
N CYS A 81 -11.29 -14.53 -4.36
CA CYS A 81 -10.25 -13.50 -4.29
C CYS A 81 -8.85 -14.06 -4.50
N ILE A 82 -8.12 -13.50 -5.45
CA ILE A 82 -6.73 -13.86 -5.77
C ILE A 82 -5.68 -13.09 -4.94
N ILE A 83 -6.08 -12.07 -4.21
CA ILE A 83 -5.16 -11.15 -3.50
C ILE A 83 -4.13 -11.87 -2.61
N PRO A 84 -4.49 -12.84 -1.75
CA PRO A 84 -3.50 -13.52 -0.91
C PRO A 84 -2.35 -14.19 -1.70
N TYR A 85 -2.64 -14.61 -2.92
CA TYR A 85 -1.65 -15.30 -3.79
C TYR A 85 -0.73 -14.34 -4.54
N ILE A 86 -1.20 -13.11 -4.81
CA ILE A 86 -0.43 -12.14 -5.61
C ILE A 86 0.16 -11.00 -4.77
N ARG A 87 -0.36 -10.77 -3.55
CA ARG A 87 0.09 -9.73 -2.61
C ARG A 87 0.66 -10.32 -1.31
N GLY A 88 0.45 -11.61 -1.04
CA GLY A 88 0.87 -12.28 0.19
C GLY A 88 -0.01 -11.98 1.39
N ASN A 89 0.51 -12.36 2.56
CA ASN A 89 -0.15 -12.13 3.84
C ASN A 89 -0.27 -10.64 4.17
N TYR A 90 -1.21 -10.32 5.05
CA TYR A 90 -1.44 -8.97 5.53
C TYR A 90 -0.20 -8.43 6.29
N ARG A 91 0.23 -7.24 5.92
CA ARG A 91 1.38 -6.53 6.51
C ARG A 91 1.07 -5.05 6.62
N SER A 92 0.97 -4.57 7.85
CA SER A 92 0.78 -3.14 8.14
C SER A 92 2.07 -2.35 7.94
N VAL A 93 1.95 -1.12 7.51
CA VAL A 93 3.05 -0.15 7.54
C VAL A 93 3.17 0.39 8.97
N PRO A 94 4.37 0.51 9.56
CA PRO A 94 4.54 1.11 10.87
C PRO A 94 3.89 2.49 10.98
N MET A 95 3.31 2.80 12.13
CA MET A 95 2.52 4.03 12.31
C MET A 95 3.38 5.27 12.13
N GLU A 96 4.62 5.23 12.61
CA GLU A 96 5.59 6.32 12.53
C GLU A 96 5.89 6.67 11.06
N ASP A 97 6.09 5.66 10.22
CA ASP A 97 6.36 5.84 8.80
C ASP A 97 5.14 6.43 8.06
N LEU A 98 3.92 6.04 8.48
CA LEU A 98 2.68 6.60 7.92
C LEU A 98 2.49 8.06 8.30
N ILE A 99 2.81 8.43 9.54
CA ILE A 99 2.72 9.82 10.03
C ILE A 99 3.73 10.70 9.26
N GLU A 100 4.95 10.21 9.06
CA GLU A 100 5.97 10.93 8.28
C GLU A 100 5.51 11.13 6.83
N GLN A 101 5.07 10.07 6.15
CA GLN A 101 4.53 10.17 4.80
C GLN A 101 3.31 11.11 4.72
N ALA A 102 2.41 11.06 5.71
CA ALA A 102 1.25 11.93 5.76
C ALA A 102 1.65 13.41 5.85
N LYS A 103 2.63 13.75 6.72
CA LYS A 103 3.17 15.11 6.84
C LYS A 103 3.80 15.59 5.54
N GLU A 104 4.56 14.75 4.84
CA GLU A 104 5.13 15.07 3.53
C GLU A 104 4.04 15.36 2.48
N LEU A 105 2.98 14.55 2.45
CA LEU A 105 1.86 14.74 1.52
C LEU A 105 1.09 16.03 1.82
N VAL A 106 0.85 16.34 3.08
CA VAL A 106 0.17 17.59 3.50
C VAL A 106 1.05 18.80 3.18
N ALA A 107 2.37 18.74 3.45
CA ALA A 107 3.31 19.79 3.08
C ALA A 107 3.39 20.01 1.57
N ALA A 108 3.16 18.97 0.76
CA ALA A 108 3.03 19.05 -0.70
C ALA A 108 1.67 19.59 -1.19
N GLY A 109 0.74 19.92 -0.27
CA GLY A 109 -0.54 20.58 -0.56
C GLY A 109 -1.77 19.70 -0.41
N ALA A 110 -1.65 18.40 -0.06
CA ALA A 110 -2.81 17.56 0.17
C ALA A 110 -3.62 18.06 1.40
N LYS A 111 -4.92 18.18 1.24
CA LYS A 111 -5.88 18.57 2.29
C LYS A 111 -6.75 17.37 2.71
N GLU A 112 -6.78 16.33 1.90
CA GLU A 112 -7.44 15.06 2.19
C GLU A 112 -6.45 13.91 2.04
N LEU A 113 -6.42 12.99 3.00
CA LEU A 113 -5.73 11.71 2.89
C LEU A 113 -6.74 10.57 2.74
N ILE A 114 -6.55 9.77 1.70
CA ILE A 114 -7.36 8.58 1.43
C ILE A 114 -6.56 7.36 1.87
N LEU A 115 -6.95 6.77 3.01
CA LEU A 115 -6.31 5.58 3.55
C LEU A 115 -6.73 4.35 2.75
N VAL A 116 -5.76 3.61 2.23
CA VAL A 116 -5.99 2.44 1.38
C VAL A 116 -5.18 1.23 1.82
N ALA A 117 -5.79 0.07 1.74
CA ALA A 117 -5.20 -1.26 1.85
C ALA A 117 -6.13 -2.25 1.13
N GLN A 118 -5.83 -3.54 1.13
CA GLN A 118 -6.79 -4.56 0.72
C GLN A 118 -7.87 -4.81 1.79
N GLU A 119 -7.55 -4.46 3.04
CA GLU A 119 -8.43 -4.47 4.22
C GLU A 119 -7.87 -3.46 5.22
N THR A 120 -8.55 -2.35 5.46
CA THR A 120 -8.05 -1.27 6.32
C THR A 120 -8.38 -1.46 7.79
N THR A 121 -9.51 -2.10 8.10
CA THR A 121 -10.01 -2.28 9.48
C THR A 121 -9.11 -3.19 10.34
N LEU A 122 -8.27 -4.03 9.72
CA LEU A 122 -7.30 -4.89 10.39
C LEU A 122 -5.94 -4.23 10.64
N TYR A 123 -5.79 -2.94 10.32
CA TYR A 123 -4.51 -2.24 10.50
C TYR A 123 -3.96 -2.43 11.91
N GLY A 124 -2.69 -2.81 11.98
CA GLY A 124 -1.92 -2.97 13.20
C GLY A 124 -1.98 -4.35 13.86
N VAL A 125 -2.90 -5.24 13.45
CA VAL A 125 -3.03 -6.57 14.08
C VAL A 125 -1.73 -7.37 14.01
N ASP A 126 -1.01 -7.31 12.90
CA ASP A 126 0.27 -7.98 12.70
C ASP A 126 1.45 -7.32 13.42
N LEU A 127 1.43 -6.00 13.58
CA LEU A 127 2.51 -5.24 14.23
C LEU A 127 2.32 -5.08 15.74
N TYR A 128 1.08 -4.82 16.18
CA TYR A 128 0.78 -4.42 17.56
C TYR A 128 -0.05 -5.45 18.31
N GLY A 129 -0.46 -6.54 17.65
CA GLY A 129 -1.30 -7.60 18.24
C GLY A 129 -2.77 -7.21 18.39
N GLU A 130 -3.18 -6.01 17.95
CA GLU A 130 -4.54 -5.48 18.05
C GLU A 130 -4.90 -4.58 16.86
N LYS A 131 -6.20 -4.39 16.59
CA LYS A 131 -6.69 -3.45 15.61
C LYS A 131 -6.34 -2.02 16.05
N SER A 132 -5.53 -1.31 15.28
CA SER A 132 -4.94 -0.02 15.66
C SER A 132 -5.30 1.12 14.70
N LEU A 133 -6.28 0.94 13.81
CA LEU A 133 -6.70 1.98 12.88
C LEU A 133 -7.19 3.24 13.61
N HIS A 134 -7.93 3.09 14.71
CA HIS A 134 -8.38 4.21 15.55
C HIS A 134 -7.22 5.06 16.06
N ARG A 135 -6.11 4.43 16.49
CA ARG A 135 -4.90 5.15 16.95
C ARG A 135 -4.24 5.91 15.80
N LEU A 136 -4.18 5.29 14.61
CA LEU A 136 -3.65 5.96 13.42
C LEU A 136 -4.49 7.19 13.06
N LEU A 137 -5.83 7.10 13.13
CA LEU A 137 -6.71 8.26 12.89
C LEU A 137 -6.45 9.39 13.87
N ASP A 138 -6.35 9.08 15.17
CA ASP A 138 -6.03 10.05 16.21
C ASP A 138 -4.68 10.77 15.97
N GLU A 139 -3.67 10.06 15.50
CA GLU A 139 -2.37 10.65 15.18
C GLU A 139 -2.40 11.49 13.89
N LEU A 140 -3.05 10.99 12.86
CA LEU A 140 -3.19 11.73 11.59
C LEU A 140 -3.99 13.02 11.76
N ASN A 141 -5.03 13.01 12.62
CA ASN A 141 -5.85 14.19 12.89
C ASN A 141 -5.10 15.34 13.60
N LYS A 142 -3.92 15.06 14.17
CA LYS A 142 -3.04 16.09 14.76
C LYS A 142 -2.22 16.85 13.71
N ILE A 143 -2.23 16.41 12.45
CA ILE A 143 -1.44 17.04 11.40
C ILE A 143 -2.14 18.33 10.98
N GLU A 144 -1.46 19.47 11.22
CA GLU A 144 -1.92 20.78 10.81
C GLU A 144 -2.14 20.82 9.28
N ASP A 145 -3.18 21.51 8.82
CA ASP A 145 -3.58 21.60 7.41
C ASP A 145 -4.15 20.33 6.77
N LEU A 146 -4.28 19.23 7.49
CA LEU A 146 -5.07 18.08 7.06
C LEU A 146 -6.53 18.29 7.48
N PHE A 147 -7.46 18.36 6.50
CA PHE A 147 -8.87 18.66 6.77
C PHE A 147 -9.79 17.46 6.67
N TRP A 148 -9.35 16.41 5.96
CA TRP A 148 -10.20 15.25 5.72
C TRP A 148 -9.40 13.95 5.68
N ILE A 149 -9.89 12.94 6.38
CA ILE A 149 -9.36 11.58 6.30
C ILE A 149 -10.48 10.67 5.80
N ARG A 150 -10.26 10.02 4.67
CA ARG A 150 -11.17 9.03 4.09
C ARG A 150 -10.62 7.64 4.29
N ILE A 151 -11.43 6.72 4.80
CA ILE A 151 -11.06 5.33 4.96
C ILE A 151 -11.75 4.52 3.88
N MET A 152 -10.98 3.79 3.07
CA MET A 152 -11.49 2.90 2.04
C MET A 152 -11.29 1.44 2.42
N TYR A 153 -12.08 0.53 1.83
CA TYR A 153 -11.94 -0.92 2.00
C TYR A 153 -12.09 -1.40 3.44
N CYS A 154 -13.08 -0.86 4.15
CA CYS A 154 -13.51 -1.34 5.47
C CYS A 154 -14.43 -2.55 5.30
N TYR A 155 -14.03 -3.69 5.84
CA TYR A 155 -14.87 -4.87 5.87
C TYR A 155 -15.86 -4.77 7.04
N PRO A 156 -17.18 -4.83 6.79
CA PRO A 156 -18.18 -4.48 7.82
C PRO A 156 -18.07 -5.28 9.13
N GLU A 157 -17.78 -6.59 9.03
CA GLU A 157 -17.64 -7.44 10.22
C GLU A 157 -16.39 -7.15 11.06
N GLU A 158 -15.43 -6.40 10.51
CA GLU A 158 -14.21 -6.02 11.21
C GLU A 158 -14.29 -4.63 11.85
N ILE A 159 -15.36 -3.89 11.61
CA ILE A 159 -15.61 -2.60 12.27
C ILE A 159 -15.83 -2.85 13.77
N TYR A 160 -15.17 -2.04 14.59
CA TYR A 160 -15.16 -2.17 16.05
C TYR A 160 -15.44 -0.82 16.73
N GLU A 161 -15.90 -0.86 17.97
CA GLU A 161 -16.35 0.30 18.72
C GLU A 161 -15.30 1.43 18.76
N GLY A 162 -14.02 1.09 19.08
CA GLY A 162 -12.93 2.08 19.11
C GLY A 162 -12.70 2.80 17.77
N LEU A 163 -12.98 2.14 16.62
CA LEU A 163 -12.91 2.80 15.32
C LEU A 163 -14.09 3.78 15.14
N ILE A 164 -15.30 3.38 15.54
CA ILE A 164 -16.47 4.25 15.48
C ILE A 164 -16.26 5.48 16.35
N ASP A 165 -15.78 5.29 17.58
CA ASP A 165 -15.49 6.38 18.51
C ASP A 165 -14.43 7.35 17.96
N ALA A 166 -13.38 6.81 17.32
CA ALA A 166 -12.36 7.65 16.67
C ALA A 166 -12.96 8.48 15.52
N MET A 167 -13.82 7.88 14.69
CA MET A 167 -14.50 8.59 13.59
C MET A 167 -15.47 9.68 14.08
N ILE A 168 -16.09 9.50 15.26
CA ILE A 168 -16.98 10.52 15.86
C ILE A 168 -16.14 11.66 16.47
N ARG A 169 -14.99 11.34 17.05
CA ARG A 169 -14.12 12.29 17.76
C ARG A 169 -13.30 13.17 16.82
N ASN A 170 -12.88 12.63 15.69
CA ASN A 170 -11.99 13.24 14.69
C ASN A 170 -12.78 13.77 13.49
#